data_7fca59dbb5db60348b89e868d0517f99
#
_entry.id   7fca59dbb5db60348b89e868d0517f99
#
_cell.length_a   1.000
_cell.length_b   1.000
_cell.length_c   1.000
_cell.angle_alpha   90.00
_cell.angle_beta   90.00
_cell.angle_gamma   90.00
#
_symmetry.space_group_name_H-M   'P 1'
#
loop_
_entity.id
_entity.type
_entity.pdbx_description
1 polymer ?
#
loop_
_entity_poly.entity_id
_entity_poly.type
_entity_poly.pdbx_seq_one_letter_code
_entity_poly.pdbx_strand_id
1 'polypeptide(L)'
;MIIGNPVLIDGDVLTLDTSVSKGVVSGLNREISATGKGLTSIQTDAPINGGNSGGAMFNGYGEVVGIVDFKIVTTDVENLGFGITINEAKKVVDDLISRGYVSGRPMLGIVYQNVTQSVAYYNGMTPGLYVTEVKSDYPVAKSGLVAGDTIVEIDGKSVLTNDISTILADKRPGETVTLVVVRNDGIRQRKVNIDVELGEYKGS
;
A
#
# COMPACT_ATOMS: atom_id res chain seq x y z
N MET A 1 17.13 -2.50 -20.99
CA MET A 1 18.11 -2.70 -19.88
C MET A 1 18.41 -4.18 -19.79
N ILE A 2 19.64 -4.55 -19.48
CA ILE A 2 20.09 -5.93 -19.27
C ILE A 2 20.89 -6.02 -17.96
N ILE A 3 20.98 -7.21 -17.39
CA ILE A 3 21.82 -7.47 -16.22
C ILE A 3 23.28 -7.15 -16.58
N GLY A 4 23.99 -6.50 -15.64
CA GLY A 4 25.37 -6.01 -15.84
C GLY A 4 25.46 -4.57 -16.37
N ASN A 5 24.37 -3.96 -16.85
CA ASN A 5 24.42 -2.55 -17.23
C ASN A 5 24.68 -1.66 -16.01
N PRO A 6 25.48 -0.57 -16.17
CA PRO A 6 25.71 0.38 -15.09
C PRO A 6 24.41 1.08 -14.70
N VAL A 7 24.27 1.34 -13.41
CA VAL A 7 23.20 2.16 -12.85
C VAL A 7 23.78 3.19 -11.90
N LEU A 8 23.29 4.43 -12.02
CA LEU A 8 23.57 5.53 -11.11
C LEU A 8 22.30 5.86 -10.33
N ILE A 9 22.44 6.12 -9.04
CA ILE A 9 21.36 6.50 -8.16
C ILE A 9 21.64 7.89 -7.61
N ASP A 10 20.69 8.79 -7.78
CA ASP A 10 20.72 10.14 -7.24
C ASP A 10 19.85 10.22 -5.97
N GLY A 11 20.29 11.04 -5.00
CA GLY A 11 19.54 11.27 -3.78
C GLY A 11 20.32 12.12 -2.78
N ASP A 12 19.60 12.61 -1.76
CA ASP A 12 20.18 13.34 -0.64
C ASP A 12 20.39 12.38 0.54
N VAL A 13 21.61 11.91 0.69
CA VAL A 13 21.99 10.98 1.76
C VAL A 13 22.47 11.76 2.97
N LEU A 14 21.77 11.65 4.10
CA LEU A 14 22.13 12.25 5.38
C LEU A 14 22.24 13.80 5.35
N THR A 15 21.41 14.48 4.57
CA THR A 15 21.43 15.96 4.43
C THR A 15 22.79 16.54 4.00
N LEU A 16 23.58 15.75 3.25
CA LEU A 16 24.91 16.13 2.77
C LEU A 16 24.91 16.66 1.32
N ASP A 17 23.80 17.23 0.88
CA ASP A 17 23.55 17.61 -0.51
C ASP A 17 23.41 16.40 -1.47
N THR A 18 23.26 16.66 -2.75
CA THR A 18 23.06 15.65 -3.78
C THR A 18 24.22 14.64 -3.80
N SER A 19 23.89 13.38 -3.54
CA SER A 19 24.84 12.27 -3.54
C SER A 19 24.52 11.32 -4.68
N VAL A 20 25.54 10.79 -5.33
CA VAL A 20 25.40 9.79 -6.40
C VAL A 20 26.07 8.50 -5.98
N SER A 21 25.33 7.39 -5.99
CA SER A 21 25.88 6.05 -5.87
C SER A 21 25.88 5.33 -7.22
N LYS A 22 26.85 4.44 -7.43
CA LYS A 22 27.01 3.68 -8.68
C LYS A 22 27.10 2.19 -8.40
N GLY A 23 26.45 1.41 -9.24
CA GLY A 23 26.52 -0.04 -9.27
C GLY A 23 26.11 -0.57 -10.63
N VAL A 24 25.64 -1.80 -10.65
CA VAL A 24 25.10 -2.46 -11.84
C VAL A 24 23.70 -2.99 -11.60
N VAL A 25 22.99 -3.28 -12.67
CA VAL A 25 21.75 -4.06 -12.62
C VAL A 25 22.10 -5.51 -12.29
N SER A 26 21.73 -5.95 -11.10
CA SER A 26 21.97 -7.33 -10.61
C SER A 26 20.80 -8.27 -10.92
N GLY A 27 19.63 -7.75 -11.19
CA GLY A 27 18.43 -8.52 -11.55
C GLY A 27 17.34 -7.65 -12.17
N LEU A 28 16.48 -8.29 -12.94
CA LEU A 28 15.32 -7.67 -13.57
C LEU A 28 14.06 -8.47 -13.27
N ASN A 29 12.92 -7.81 -13.34
CA ASN A 29 11.59 -8.42 -13.16
C ASN A 29 11.46 -9.22 -11.84
N ARG A 30 12.06 -8.68 -10.77
CA ARG A 30 11.86 -9.25 -9.44
C ARG A 30 10.49 -8.82 -8.93
N GLU A 31 9.62 -9.78 -8.67
CA GLU A 31 8.37 -9.52 -7.98
C GLU A 31 8.64 -9.41 -6.49
N ILE A 32 8.41 -8.23 -5.93
CA ILE A 32 8.62 -7.98 -4.51
C ILE A 32 7.27 -7.67 -3.88
N SER A 33 6.82 -8.59 -3.06
CA SER A 33 5.52 -8.54 -2.38
C SER A 33 5.51 -7.69 -1.11
N ALA A 34 6.33 -6.66 -0.98
CA ALA A 34 6.30 -5.80 0.21
C ALA A 34 4.96 -5.05 0.38
N THR A 35 4.16 -4.91 -0.69
CA THR A 35 2.90 -4.15 -0.70
C THR A 35 1.69 -4.96 -1.16
N GLY A 36 1.79 -6.29 -1.24
CA GLY A 36 0.69 -7.16 -1.68
C GLY A 36 0.40 -7.16 -3.19
N LYS A 37 0.97 -6.26 -3.97
CA LYS A 37 0.99 -6.28 -5.44
C LYS A 37 2.44 -6.46 -5.87
N GLY A 38 2.73 -7.53 -6.61
CA GLY A 38 4.05 -7.77 -7.19
C GLY A 38 4.40 -6.64 -8.18
N LEU A 39 5.12 -5.63 -7.70
CA LEU A 39 5.68 -4.60 -8.59
C LEU A 39 6.93 -5.15 -9.24
N THR A 40 7.05 -4.90 -10.54
CA THR A 40 8.26 -5.27 -11.28
C THR A 40 9.42 -4.38 -10.88
N SER A 41 10.46 -4.96 -10.31
CA SER A 41 11.59 -4.24 -9.75
C SER A 41 12.90 -4.53 -10.47
N ILE A 42 13.79 -3.53 -10.44
CA ILE A 42 15.18 -3.63 -10.82
C ILE A 42 15.97 -3.90 -9.54
N GLN A 43 16.77 -4.97 -9.53
CA GLN A 43 17.72 -5.24 -8.46
C GLN A 43 19.07 -4.61 -8.82
N THR A 44 19.76 -4.00 -7.85
CA THR A 44 21.08 -3.40 -8.01
C THR A 44 21.95 -3.63 -6.79
N ASP A 45 23.25 -3.64 -6.98
CA ASP A 45 24.27 -3.59 -5.93
C ASP A 45 24.73 -2.16 -5.61
N ALA A 46 24.20 -1.15 -6.32
CA ALA A 46 24.46 0.24 -5.99
C ALA A 46 24.03 0.52 -4.54
N PRO A 47 24.85 1.20 -3.72
CA PRO A 47 24.50 1.51 -2.34
C PRO A 47 23.19 2.29 -2.21
N ILE A 48 22.22 1.71 -1.52
CA ILE A 48 20.94 2.35 -1.15
C ILE A 48 20.99 2.63 0.36
N ASN A 49 20.82 3.90 0.72
CA ASN A 49 20.81 4.38 2.10
C ASN A 49 19.64 5.33 2.33
N GLY A 50 19.39 5.70 3.59
CA GLY A 50 18.42 6.74 3.89
C GLY A 50 18.77 8.04 3.15
N GLY A 51 17.81 8.59 2.42
CA GLY A 51 17.96 9.82 1.63
C GLY A 51 17.93 9.61 0.11
N ASN A 52 18.27 8.43 -0.41
CA ASN A 52 18.14 8.18 -1.84
C ASN A 52 16.84 7.42 -2.23
N SER A 53 16.01 7.02 -1.27
CA SER A 53 14.67 6.47 -1.55
C SER A 53 13.78 7.54 -2.18
N GLY A 54 13.10 7.20 -3.29
CA GLY A 54 12.37 8.13 -4.13
C GLY A 54 13.23 8.82 -5.21
N GLY A 55 14.55 8.72 -5.12
CA GLY A 55 15.49 9.23 -6.12
C GLY A 55 15.45 8.43 -7.42
N ALA A 56 15.97 9.02 -8.48
CA ALA A 56 15.99 8.41 -9.80
C ALA A 56 17.16 7.42 -9.95
N MET A 57 16.89 6.32 -10.65
CA MET A 57 17.91 5.40 -11.17
C MET A 57 18.15 5.70 -12.64
N PHE A 58 19.39 5.97 -13.01
CA PHE A 58 19.80 6.28 -14.38
C PHE A 58 20.61 5.13 -14.99
N ASN A 59 20.45 4.92 -16.28
CA ASN A 59 21.35 4.05 -17.05
C ASN A 59 22.61 4.83 -17.51
N GLY A 60 23.51 4.14 -18.22
CA GLY A 60 24.75 4.74 -18.76
C GLY A 60 24.54 5.81 -19.83
N TYR A 61 23.31 6.04 -20.29
CA TYR A 61 22.94 7.09 -21.27
C TYR A 61 22.26 8.30 -20.60
N GLY A 62 22.11 8.29 -19.28
CA GLY A 62 21.41 9.34 -18.53
C GLY A 62 19.89 9.25 -18.59
N GLU A 63 19.32 8.11 -19.03
CA GLU A 63 17.89 7.89 -19.04
C GLU A 63 17.42 7.34 -17.69
N VAL A 64 16.30 7.85 -17.17
CA VAL A 64 15.67 7.32 -15.96
C VAL A 64 15.08 5.94 -16.25
N VAL A 65 15.52 4.94 -15.51
CA VAL A 65 15.13 3.53 -15.67
C VAL A 65 14.29 3.02 -14.52
N GLY A 66 14.30 3.70 -13.39
CA GLY A 66 13.52 3.36 -12.20
C GLY A 66 13.56 4.43 -11.14
N ILE A 67 12.81 4.17 -10.07
CA ILE A 67 12.75 4.97 -8.84
C ILE A 67 13.22 4.09 -7.70
N VAL A 68 14.18 4.57 -6.91
CA VAL A 68 14.71 3.85 -5.74
C VAL A 68 13.58 3.67 -4.72
N ASP A 69 13.36 2.42 -4.28
CA ASP A 69 12.30 2.10 -3.32
C ASP A 69 12.90 1.68 -1.98
N PHE A 70 13.54 0.52 -1.91
CA PHE A 70 14.07 -0.01 -0.65
C PHE A 70 15.30 -0.90 -0.84
N LYS A 71 15.95 -1.20 0.28
CA LYS A 71 16.96 -2.28 0.36
C LYS A 71 16.49 -3.37 1.31
N ILE A 72 16.83 -4.60 1.01
CA ILE A 72 16.71 -5.70 1.95
C ILE A 72 17.97 -5.68 2.83
N VAL A 73 17.74 -5.56 4.14
CA VAL A 73 18.80 -5.65 5.16
C VAL A 73 18.56 -6.91 5.98
N THR A 74 19.42 -7.90 5.82
CA THR A 74 19.47 -9.08 6.67
C THR A 74 20.87 -9.27 7.18
N THR A 75 21.06 -10.08 8.23
CA THR A 75 22.37 -10.38 8.80
C THR A 75 23.33 -11.05 7.81
N ASP A 76 22.78 -11.68 6.75
CA ASP A 76 23.55 -12.52 5.84
C ASP A 76 23.63 -11.95 4.41
N VAL A 77 22.98 -10.82 4.12
CA VAL A 77 22.92 -10.24 2.76
C VAL A 77 23.12 -8.72 2.84
N GLU A 78 24.17 -8.24 2.19
CA GLU A 78 24.44 -6.82 1.99
C GLU A 78 24.27 -6.42 0.52
N ASN A 79 24.04 -5.14 0.27
CA ASN A 79 23.96 -4.54 -1.08
C ASN A 79 22.87 -5.14 -1.98
N LEU A 80 21.71 -5.42 -1.41
CA LEU A 80 20.54 -5.87 -2.16
C LEU A 80 19.52 -4.72 -2.25
N GLY A 81 19.74 -3.87 -3.24
CA GLY A 81 18.92 -2.71 -3.51
C GLY A 81 17.86 -2.97 -4.57
N PHE A 82 16.72 -2.29 -4.46
CA PHE A 82 15.61 -2.43 -5.40
C PHE A 82 15.03 -1.06 -5.77
N GLY A 83 14.67 -0.94 -7.04
CA GLY A 83 13.92 0.20 -7.55
C GLY A 83 12.75 -0.28 -8.40
N ILE A 84 11.65 0.44 -8.32
CA ILE A 84 10.48 0.24 -9.17
C ILE A 84 10.85 0.64 -10.60
N THR A 85 10.53 -0.20 -11.59
CA THR A 85 10.81 0.14 -12.99
C THR A 85 10.06 1.41 -13.41
N ILE A 86 10.69 2.23 -14.26
CA ILE A 86 10.04 3.45 -14.74
C ILE A 86 8.73 3.17 -15.50
N ASN A 87 8.60 2.01 -16.14
CA ASN A 87 7.37 1.63 -16.84
C ASN A 87 6.19 1.41 -15.88
N GLU A 88 6.44 0.87 -14.69
CA GLU A 88 5.42 0.76 -13.64
C GLU A 88 5.15 2.13 -12.99
N ALA A 89 6.21 2.85 -12.65
CA ALA A 89 6.11 4.16 -12.03
C ALA A 89 5.37 5.17 -12.93
N LYS A 90 5.61 5.12 -14.25
CA LYS A 90 5.00 6.06 -15.20
C LYS A 90 3.48 6.07 -15.16
N LYS A 91 2.82 4.93 -14.99
CA LYS A 91 1.35 4.83 -14.89
C LYS A 91 0.84 5.65 -13.69
N VAL A 92 1.54 5.56 -12.57
CA VAL A 92 1.22 6.29 -11.34
C VAL A 92 1.53 7.79 -11.51
N VAL A 93 2.69 8.10 -12.09
CA VAL A 93 3.14 9.49 -12.32
C VAL A 93 2.19 10.23 -13.27
N ASP A 94 1.79 9.60 -14.38
CA ASP A 94 0.86 10.19 -15.36
C ASP A 94 -0.52 10.50 -14.70
N ASP A 95 -1.00 9.63 -13.83
CA ASP A 95 -2.23 9.86 -13.06
C ASP A 95 -2.08 11.03 -12.07
N LEU A 96 -0.97 11.05 -11.32
CA LEU A 96 -0.70 12.11 -10.35
C LEU A 96 -0.57 13.49 -11.01
N ILE A 97 0.10 13.57 -12.16
CA ILE A 97 0.26 14.82 -12.91
C ILE A 97 -1.08 15.28 -13.48
N SER A 98 -1.88 14.37 -14.04
CA SER A 98 -3.12 14.72 -14.75
C SER A 98 -4.31 14.91 -13.83
N ARG A 99 -4.38 14.20 -12.71
CA ARG A 99 -5.57 14.10 -11.85
C ARG A 99 -5.31 14.46 -10.39
N GLY A 100 -4.05 14.48 -9.95
CA GLY A 100 -3.68 14.70 -8.55
C GLY A 100 -3.82 13.43 -7.66
N TYR A 101 -4.32 12.33 -8.19
CA TYR A 101 -4.45 11.06 -7.48
C TYR A 101 -4.27 9.87 -8.44
N VAL A 102 -4.00 8.69 -7.89
CA VAL A 102 -3.86 7.45 -8.67
C VAL A 102 -5.23 6.81 -8.87
N SER A 103 -5.68 6.74 -10.11
CA SER A 103 -7.00 6.19 -10.46
C SER A 103 -7.09 4.68 -10.24
N GLY A 104 -8.31 4.19 -10.06
CA GLY A 104 -8.61 2.76 -9.92
C GLY A 104 -8.23 2.16 -8.55
N ARG A 105 -7.86 2.96 -7.56
CA ARG A 105 -7.62 2.47 -6.19
C ARG A 105 -8.92 2.36 -5.42
N PRO A 106 -9.36 1.14 -5.04
CA PRO A 106 -10.60 0.97 -4.29
C PRO A 106 -10.44 1.44 -2.85
N MET A 107 -11.52 1.99 -2.29
CA MET A 107 -11.59 2.42 -0.90
C MET A 107 -12.98 2.14 -0.32
N LEU A 108 -13.05 1.70 0.94
CA LEU A 108 -14.32 1.57 1.65
C LEU A 108 -14.95 2.91 2.02
N GLY A 109 -14.16 3.98 2.16
CA GLY A 109 -14.67 5.29 2.56
C GLY A 109 -15.04 5.37 4.05
N ILE A 110 -14.24 4.76 4.91
CA ILE A 110 -14.40 4.78 6.37
C ILE A 110 -13.13 5.26 7.06
N VAL A 111 -13.29 5.78 8.29
CA VAL A 111 -12.20 5.93 9.25
C VAL A 111 -12.38 4.86 10.32
N TYR A 112 -11.31 4.17 10.68
CA TYR A 112 -11.38 3.06 11.63
C TYR A 112 -10.16 3.01 12.55
N GLN A 113 -10.33 2.32 13.68
CA GLN A 113 -9.26 1.94 14.58
C GLN A 113 -9.09 0.42 14.56
N ASN A 114 -7.85 -0.04 14.51
CA ASN A 114 -7.56 -1.47 14.60
C ASN A 114 -7.65 -1.92 16.06
N VAL A 115 -8.64 -2.73 16.40
CA VAL A 115 -8.85 -3.30 17.74
C VAL A 115 -8.27 -4.70 17.74
N THR A 116 -7.07 -4.83 18.31
CA THR A 116 -6.41 -6.13 18.46
C THR A 116 -7.13 -7.00 19.51
N GLN A 117 -6.84 -8.30 19.55
CA GLN A 117 -7.42 -9.21 20.54
C GLN A 117 -7.14 -8.76 21.98
N SER A 118 -5.93 -8.26 22.25
CA SER A 118 -5.55 -7.76 23.58
C SER A 118 -6.35 -6.52 23.96
N VAL A 119 -6.46 -5.53 23.06
CA VAL A 119 -7.26 -4.32 23.29
C VAL A 119 -8.73 -4.67 23.50
N ALA A 120 -9.27 -5.58 22.70
CA ALA A 120 -10.64 -6.05 22.81
C ALA A 120 -10.91 -6.68 24.18
N TYR A 121 -10.01 -7.55 24.64
CA TYR A 121 -10.15 -8.24 25.93
C TYR A 121 -10.22 -7.26 27.12
N TYR A 122 -9.31 -6.27 27.17
CA TYR A 122 -9.26 -5.31 28.27
C TYR A 122 -10.39 -4.28 28.25
N ASN A 123 -10.98 -4.01 27.08
CA ASN A 123 -12.01 -2.97 26.93
C ASN A 123 -13.42 -3.55 26.69
N GLY A 124 -13.62 -4.87 26.72
CA GLY A 124 -14.91 -5.49 26.44
C GLY A 124 -15.42 -5.24 25.00
N MET A 125 -14.50 -5.05 24.06
CA MET A 125 -14.80 -4.76 22.65
C MET A 125 -14.73 -6.03 21.79
N THR A 126 -15.23 -5.95 20.57
CA THR A 126 -14.99 -6.98 19.55
C THR A 126 -13.67 -6.68 18.83
N PRO A 127 -12.75 -7.66 18.65
CA PRO A 127 -11.56 -7.44 17.86
C PRO A 127 -11.90 -7.30 16.38
N GLY A 128 -11.24 -6.37 15.69
CA GLY A 128 -11.49 -6.05 14.28
C GLY A 128 -11.24 -4.59 13.95
N LEU A 129 -11.84 -4.09 12.87
CA LEU A 129 -11.76 -2.68 12.48
C LEU A 129 -12.97 -1.93 13.06
N TYR A 130 -12.76 -1.21 14.14
CA TYR A 130 -13.80 -0.39 14.76
C TYR A 130 -14.00 0.89 13.96
N VAL A 131 -15.18 1.04 13.35
CA VAL A 131 -15.55 2.18 12.51
C VAL A 131 -15.80 3.40 13.39
N THR A 132 -14.98 4.44 13.23
CA THR A 132 -15.15 5.72 13.93
C THR A 132 -15.91 6.73 13.10
N GLU A 133 -15.82 6.63 11.75
CA GLU A 133 -16.53 7.53 10.85
C GLU A 133 -16.86 6.81 9.54
N VAL A 134 -18.03 7.11 8.97
CA VAL A 134 -18.45 6.72 7.62
C VAL A 134 -18.48 7.99 6.77
N LYS A 135 -17.61 8.08 5.76
CA LYS A 135 -17.48 9.27 4.91
C LYS A 135 -18.70 9.42 4.01
N SER A 136 -19.37 10.55 4.08
CA SER A 136 -20.63 10.84 3.39
C SER A 136 -20.51 10.95 1.86
N ASP A 137 -19.32 11.24 1.37
CA ASP A 137 -18.98 11.39 -0.05
C ASP A 137 -18.63 10.07 -0.76
N TYR A 138 -18.65 8.95 -0.01
CA TYR A 138 -18.40 7.61 -0.52
C TYR A 138 -19.67 6.76 -0.58
N PRO A 139 -19.73 5.75 -1.48
CA PRO A 139 -20.91 4.87 -1.62
C PRO A 139 -21.30 4.17 -0.32
N VAL A 140 -20.35 3.87 0.56
CA VAL A 140 -20.57 3.25 1.87
C VAL A 140 -21.59 3.99 2.74
N ALA A 141 -21.76 5.29 2.58
CA ALA A 141 -22.76 6.09 3.32
C ALA A 141 -24.19 5.60 3.10
N LYS A 142 -24.46 4.89 2.01
CA LYS A 142 -25.78 4.33 1.67
C LYS A 142 -25.93 2.85 2.02
N SER A 143 -24.87 2.21 2.52
CA SER A 143 -24.86 0.76 2.80
C SER A 143 -25.55 0.36 4.10
N GLY A 144 -25.78 1.31 5.01
CA GLY A 144 -26.25 1.04 6.36
C GLY A 144 -25.16 0.70 7.37
N LEU A 145 -23.87 0.80 6.99
CA LEU A 145 -22.74 0.81 7.91
C LEU A 145 -22.76 2.12 8.72
N VAL A 146 -22.50 2.02 10.02
CA VAL A 146 -22.51 3.20 10.90
C VAL A 146 -21.27 3.23 11.80
N ALA A 147 -20.93 4.42 12.30
CA ALA A 147 -19.93 4.55 13.36
C ALA A 147 -20.35 3.72 14.59
N GLY A 148 -19.39 3.05 15.21
CA GLY A 148 -19.64 2.09 16.31
C GLY A 148 -19.74 0.63 15.85
N ASP A 149 -19.86 0.34 14.57
CA ASP A 149 -19.71 -1.01 14.03
C ASP A 149 -18.27 -1.50 14.11
N THR A 150 -18.08 -2.80 14.32
CA THR A 150 -16.77 -3.44 14.20
C THR A 150 -16.78 -4.41 13.03
N ILE A 151 -16.02 -4.13 11.99
CA ILE A 151 -15.85 -5.04 10.85
C ILE A 151 -14.91 -6.17 11.28
N VAL A 152 -15.36 -7.41 11.09
CA VAL A 152 -14.59 -8.61 11.44
C VAL A 152 -14.15 -9.41 10.23
N GLU A 153 -14.91 -9.33 9.12
CA GLU A 153 -14.58 -9.99 7.84
C GLU A 153 -14.97 -9.08 6.66
N ILE A 154 -14.24 -9.21 5.57
CA ILE A 154 -14.52 -8.60 4.26
C ILE A 154 -14.41 -9.72 3.23
N ASP A 155 -15.49 -10.01 2.48
CA ASP A 155 -15.57 -11.11 1.50
C ASP A 155 -15.08 -12.46 2.08
N GLY A 156 -15.44 -12.76 3.32
CA GLY A 156 -15.06 -13.99 4.04
C GLY A 156 -13.60 -14.04 4.52
N LYS A 157 -12.81 -12.98 4.31
CA LYS A 157 -11.44 -12.86 4.83
C LYS A 157 -11.45 -12.10 6.15
N SER A 158 -10.86 -12.68 7.20
CA SER A 158 -10.75 -12.04 8.51
C SER A 158 -9.82 -10.82 8.44
N VAL A 159 -10.27 -9.68 8.99
CA VAL A 159 -9.48 -8.45 9.09
C VAL A 159 -8.42 -8.49 10.20
N LEU A 160 -8.41 -9.54 11.04
CA LEU A 160 -7.37 -9.75 12.06
C LEU A 160 -6.11 -10.38 11.50
N THR A 161 -6.21 -11.08 10.37
CA THR A 161 -5.10 -11.80 9.73
C THR A 161 -4.73 -11.22 8.37
N ASN A 162 -5.55 -10.32 7.84
CA ASN A 162 -5.32 -9.69 6.53
C ASN A 162 -5.56 -8.18 6.64
N ASP A 163 -4.62 -7.41 6.15
CA ASP A 163 -4.84 -5.97 6.00
C ASP A 163 -5.93 -5.66 4.97
N ILE A 164 -6.70 -4.62 5.22
CA ILE A 164 -7.76 -4.15 4.32
C ILE A 164 -7.21 -3.83 2.90
N SER A 165 -6.00 -3.27 2.82
CA SER A 165 -5.33 -3.00 1.54
C SER A 165 -5.07 -4.28 0.75
N THR A 166 -4.67 -5.36 1.43
CA THR A 166 -4.44 -6.68 0.83
C THR A 166 -5.77 -7.32 0.39
N ILE A 167 -6.83 -7.19 1.19
CA ILE A 167 -8.15 -7.73 0.83
C ILE A 167 -8.70 -7.05 -0.42
N LEU A 168 -8.50 -5.73 -0.53
CA LEU A 168 -9.01 -4.91 -1.64
C LEU A 168 -8.05 -4.82 -2.83
N ALA A 169 -6.85 -5.43 -2.78
CA ALA A 169 -5.81 -5.27 -3.79
C ALA A 169 -6.25 -5.61 -5.22
N ASP A 170 -7.09 -6.64 -5.36
CA ASP A 170 -7.59 -7.11 -6.66
C ASP A 170 -8.95 -6.53 -7.04
N LYS A 171 -9.52 -5.67 -6.19
CA LYS A 171 -10.82 -5.03 -6.42
C LYS A 171 -10.67 -3.74 -7.21
N ARG A 172 -11.80 -3.26 -7.70
CA ARG A 172 -11.91 -1.98 -8.40
C ARG A 172 -12.99 -1.10 -7.78
N PRO A 173 -12.89 0.22 -7.90
CA PRO A 173 -14.00 1.11 -7.56
C PRO A 173 -15.29 0.70 -8.30
N GLY A 174 -16.43 0.75 -7.61
CA GLY A 174 -17.72 0.29 -8.09
C GLY A 174 -18.02 -1.20 -7.85
N GLU A 175 -17.02 -2.02 -7.48
CA GLU A 175 -17.28 -3.40 -7.07
C GLU A 175 -17.89 -3.43 -5.67
N THR A 176 -18.77 -4.40 -5.43
CA THR A 176 -19.39 -4.63 -4.13
C THR A 176 -18.60 -5.65 -3.32
N VAL A 177 -18.41 -5.38 -2.05
CA VAL A 177 -17.86 -6.31 -1.06
C VAL A 177 -18.86 -6.54 0.06
N THR A 178 -18.90 -7.74 0.60
CA THR A 178 -19.73 -8.07 1.77
C THR A 178 -18.92 -7.95 3.05
N LEU A 179 -19.33 -7.05 3.94
CA LEU A 179 -18.77 -6.90 5.28
C LEU A 179 -19.55 -7.75 6.27
N VAL A 180 -18.87 -8.48 7.13
CA VAL A 180 -19.45 -9.01 8.37
C VAL A 180 -19.09 -8.04 9.49
N VAL A 181 -20.09 -7.39 10.06
CA VAL A 181 -19.90 -6.44 11.15
C VAL A 181 -20.54 -6.94 12.45
N VAL A 182 -19.92 -6.60 13.57
CA VAL A 182 -20.51 -6.75 14.90
C VAL A 182 -21.00 -5.38 15.34
N ARG A 183 -22.33 -5.27 15.48
CA ARG A 183 -23.01 -4.06 15.95
C ARG A 183 -23.45 -4.25 17.39
N ASN A 184 -23.11 -3.28 18.24
CA ASN A 184 -23.54 -3.24 19.62
C ASN A 184 -24.62 -2.16 19.78
N ASP A 185 -25.84 -2.54 20.15
CA ASP A 185 -26.96 -1.62 20.37
C ASP A 185 -27.11 -1.20 21.86
N GLY A 186 -26.08 -1.49 22.67
CA GLY A 186 -26.09 -1.22 24.12
C GLY A 186 -26.70 -2.32 24.96
N ILE A 187 -27.42 -3.27 24.36
CA ILE A 187 -28.09 -4.39 25.05
C ILE A 187 -27.53 -5.71 24.54
N ARG A 188 -27.30 -5.82 23.24
CA ARG A 188 -26.84 -7.05 22.57
C ARG A 188 -25.81 -6.75 21.47
N GLN A 189 -24.91 -7.67 21.29
CA GLN A 189 -24.06 -7.72 20.11
C GLN A 189 -24.71 -8.65 19.08
N ARG A 190 -24.78 -8.18 17.84
CA ARG A 190 -25.29 -8.98 16.71
C ARG A 190 -24.35 -8.88 15.52
N LYS A 191 -24.20 -9.99 14.81
CA LYS A 191 -23.53 -10.00 13.51
C LYS A 191 -24.52 -9.56 12.43
N VAL A 192 -24.07 -8.67 11.55
CA VAL A 192 -24.86 -8.16 10.42
C VAL A 192 -23.98 -8.24 9.18
N ASN A 193 -24.52 -8.72 8.08
CA ASN A 193 -23.88 -8.66 6.78
C ASN A 193 -24.33 -7.38 6.08
N ILE A 194 -23.36 -6.63 5.55
CA ILE A 194 -23.61 -5.36 4.87
C ILE A 194 -22.85 -5.40 3.54
N ASP A 195 -23.57 -5.24 2.44
CA ASP A 195 -22.96 -5.08 1.13
C ASP A 195 -22.59 -3.62 0.91
N VAL A 196 -21.35 -3.39 0.53
CA VAL A 196 -20.77 -2.06 0.35
C VAL A 196 -20.16 -1.95 -1.04
N GLU A 197 -20.60 -0.97 -1.80
CA GLU A 197 -19.95 -0.56 -3.05
C GLU A 197 -18.67 0.20 -2.71
N LEU A 198 -17.55 -0.21 -3.33
CA LEU A 198 -16.25 0.43 -3.14
C LEU A 198 -16.21 1.76 -3.89
N GLY A 199 -15.79 2.81 -3.20
CA GLY A 199 -15.45 4.07 -3.82
C GLY A 199 -14.04 4.09 -4.39
N GLU A 200 -13.67 5.20 -5.01
CA GLU A 200 -12.32 5.46 -5.50
C GLU A 200 -11.55 6.36 -4.52
N TYR A 201 -10.33 5.97 -4.18
CA TYR A 201 -9.44 6.80 -3.37
C TYR A 201 -8.89 7.96 -4.21
N LYS A 202 -9.29 9.19 -3.89
CA LYS A 202 -8.87 10.42 -4.60
C LYS A 202 -7.82 11.24 -3.88
N GLY A 203 -7.18 10.67 -2.87
CA GLY A 203 -6.31 11.42 -1.98
C GLY A 203 -7.11 12.05 -0.82
N SER A 204 -6.44 12.51 0.20
CA SER A 204 -6.97 13.28 1.34
C SER A 204 -6.51 14.70 1.24
#